data_2b0d1afd7a4eab0c34a19e867e2fdce6
#
_entry.id   2b0d1afd7a4eab0c34a19e867e2fdce6
#
_cell.length_a   1.000
_cell.length_b   1.000
_cell.length_c   1.000
_cell.angle_alpha   90.00
_cell.angle_beta   90.00
_cell.angle_gamma   90.00
#
_symmetry.space_group_name_H-M   'P 1'
#
loop_
_entity.id
_entity.type
_entity.pdbx_description
1 polymer ?
#
loop_
_entity_poly.entity_id
_entity_poly.type
_entity_poly.pdbx_seq_one_letter_code
_entity_poly.pdbx_strand_id
1 'polypeptide(L)'
;MKLEKPAVDFHTLDTGEGWEPAPGAAPGIEQKLLSGELDEANKVGVRTRLIRFHPGAVAPNQFVHDYWEEVYLISGKLIVGNDESGDGGTIYGPPSYACRPPGTYHGPFTSKDGCLFLEIQYYA
;
A
#
# COMPACT_ATOMS: atom_id res chain seq x y z
N MET A 1 -5.36 -16.06 -15.21
CA MET A 1 -4.93 -15.86 -13.81
C MET A 1 -5.71 -16.78 -12.89
N LYS A 2 -5.02 -17.45 -12.00
CA LYS A 2 -5.67 -18.29 -10.99
C LYS A 2 -5.80 -17.51 -9.69
N LEU A 3 -7.02 -17.39 -9.19
CA LEU A 3 -7.28 -16.76 -7.90
C LEU A 3 -7.33 -17.82 -6.80
N GLU A 4 -6.50 -17.64 -5.77
CA GLU A 4 -6.46 -18.51 -4.62
C GLU A 4 -6.68 -17.70 -3.34
N LYS A 5 -7.94 -17.38 -3.09
CA LYS A 5 -8.35 -16.72 -1.86
C LYS A 5 -9.46 -17.54 -1.21
N PRO A 6 -9.28 -17.98 0.04
CA PRO A 6 -10.36 -18.65 0.77
C PRO A 6 -11.52 -17.67 1.01
N ALA A 7 -12.71 -18.21 1.11
CA ALA A 7 -13.86 -17.39 1.50
C ALA A 7 -13.68 -16.91 2.94
N VAL A 8 -13.90 -15.62 3.15
CA VAL A 8 -13.87 -15.00 4.48
C VAL A 8 -15.09 -14.11 4.59
N ASP A 9 -15.93 -14.35 5.59
CA ASP A 9 -17.11 -13.53 5.84
C ASP A 9 -16.75 -12.23 6.56
N PHE A 10 -17.72 -11.34 6.73
CA PHE A 10 -17.52 -10.12 7.47
C PHE A 10 -16.98 -10.41 8.87
N HIS A 11 -15.97 -9.69 9.24
CA HIS A 11 -15.40 -9.71 10.57
C HIS A 11 -14.75 -8.36 10.85
N THR A 12 -14.63 -8.03 12.13
CA THR A 12 -13.93 -6.80 12.51
C THR A 12 -12.43 -7.01 12.37
N LEU A 13 -11.77 -6.15 11.60
CA LEU A 13 -10.31 -6.20 11.50
C LEU A 13 -9.69 -5.65 12.80
N ASP A 14 -8.70 -6.39 13.31
CA ASP A 14 -7.85 -5.88 14.38
C ASP A 14 -6.79 -4.96 13.76
N THR A 15 -6.97 -3.65 13.94
CA THR A 15 -6.01 -2.65 13.45
C THR A 15 -5.03 -2.20 14.53
N GLY A 16 -5.11 -2.77 15.74
CA GLY A 16 -4.18 -2.49 16.82
C GLY A 16 -2.93 -3.36 16.78
N GLU A 17 -3.07 -4.62 16.40
CA GLU A 17 -2.01 -5.62 16.40
C GLU A 17 -1.91 -6.35 15.08
N GLY A 18 -0.86 -7.17 14.93
CA GLY A 18 -0.66 -8.00 13.73
C GLY A 18 -0.03 -7.26 12.56
N TRP A 19 0.54 -6.10 12.82
CA TRP A 19 1.30 -5.36 11.82
C TRP A 19 2.73 -5.88 11.73
N GLU A 20 3.28 -5.88 10.53
CA GLU A 20 4.66 -6.21 10.26
C GLU A 20 5.28 -5.20 9.30
N PRO A 21 6.59 -5.03 9.28
CA PRO A 21 7.23 -4.17 8.28
C PRO A 21 6.82 -4.60 6.87
N ALA A 22 6.41 -3.64 6.04
CA ALA A 22 6.13 -3.95 4.64
C ALA A 22 7.46 -4.27 3.93
N PRO A 23 7.55 -5.37 3.15
CA PRO A 23 8.79 -5.73 2.48
C PRO A 23 9.32 -4.61 1.57
N GLY A 24 10.59 -4.26 1.74
CA GLY A 24 11.24 -3.23 0.95
C GLY A 24 10.85 -1.80 1.31
N ALA A 25 10.00 -1.61 2.33
CA ALA A 25 9.56 -0.28 2.74
C ALA A 25 10.54 0.38 3.72
N ALA A 26 10.46 1.71 3.79
CA ALA A 26 11.19 2.50 4.77
C ALA A 26 10.64 2.28 6.20
N PRO A 27 11.42 2.62 7.24
CA PRO A 27 10.94 2.53 8.61
C PRO A 27 9.64 3.29 8.84
N GLY A 28 8.74 2.73 9.65
CA GLY A 28 7.45 3.32 9.97
C GLY A 28 6.34 3.02 8.98
N ILE A 29 6.62 2.18 7.99
CA ILE A 29 5.64 1.72 7.00
C ILE A 29 5.42 0.23 7.21
N GLU A 30 4.19 -0.14 7.50
CA GLU A 30 3.84 -1.50 7.89
C GLU A 30 2.67 -2.03 7.08
N GLN A 31 2.59 -3.35 6.99
CA GLN A 31 1.51 -4.05 6.30
C GLN A 31 0.74 -4.97 7.23
N LYS A 32 -0.52 -5.22 6.87
CA LYS A 32 -1.34 -6.27 7.43
C LYS A 32 -2.00 -7.01 6.26
N LEU A 33 -1.61 -8.26 6.05
CA LEU A 33 -2.18 -9.06 4.97
C LEU A 33 -3.61 -9.44 5.29
N LEU A 34 -4.52 -9.23 4.35
CA LEU A 34 -5.92 -9.61 4.48
C LEU A 34 -6.22 -10.90 3.73
N SER A 35 -5.71 -11.05 2.52
CA SER A 35 -5.93 -12.27 1.73
C SER A 35 -4.96 -12.36 0.56
N GLY A 36 -4.70 -13.60 0.14
CA GLY A 36 -3.92 -13.88 -1.06
C GLY A 36 -2.42 -13.69 -0.90
N GLU A 37 -1.74 -13.91 -1.99
CA GLU A 37 -0.30 -13.68 -2.10
C GLU A 37 0.08 -13.40 -3.55
N LEU A 38 1.21 -12.76 -3.75
CA LEU A 38 1.81 -12.58 -5.06
C LEU A 38 2.99 -13.54 -5.19
N ASP A 39 3.01 -14.29 -6.28
CA ASP A 39 4.18 -15.06 -6.71
C ASP A 39 4.87 -14.26 -7.81
N GLU A 40 5.81 -13.42 -7.43
CA GLU A 40 6.48 -12.51 -8.36
C GLU A 40 7.41 -13.26 -9.31
N ALA A 41 7.94 -14.41 -8.91
CA ALA A 41 8.80 -15.23 -9.76
C ALA A 41 8.02 -15.84 -10.93
N ASN A 42 6.81 -16.30 -10.69
CA ASN A 42 5.95 -16.91 -11.70
C ASN A 42 4.91 -15.93 -12.28
N LYS A 43 4.86 -14.72 -11.76
CA LYS A 43 3.93 -13.66 -12.19
C LYS A 43 2.48 -14.08 -12.13
N VAL A 44 2.09 -14.65 -10.99
CA VAL A 44 0.72 -15.07 -10.71
C VAL A 44 0.29 -14.62 -9.32
N GLY A 45 -1.01 -14.55 -9.11
CA GLY A 45 -1.60 -14.30 -7.80
C GLY A 45 -2.27 -12.96 -7.65
N VAL A 46 -2.89 -12.80 -6.51
CA VAL A 46 -3.57 -11.57 -6.09
C VAL A 46 -3.38 -11.42 -4.58
N ARG A 47 -3.07 -10.22 -4.14
CA ARG A 47 -2.87 -9.92 -2.73
C ARG A 47 -3.67 -8.70 -2.36
N THR A 48 -4.38 -8.77 -1.24
CA THR A 48 -5.05 -7.64 -0.61
C THR A 48 -4.43 -7.42 0.75
N ARG A 49 -4.03 -6.17 1.02
CA ARG A 49 -3.41 -5.82 2.30
C ARG A 49 -3.77 -4.40 2.72
N LEU A 50 -3.65 -4.15 4.01
CA LEU A 50 -3.62 -2.79 4.55
C LEU A 50 -2.17 -2.34 4.65
N ILE A 51 -1.95 -1.07 4.37
CA ILE A 51 -0.68 -0.38 4.63
C ILE A 51 -0.98 0.77 5.58
N ARG A 52 -0.12 0.95 6.57
CA ARG A 52 -0.15 2.15 7.41
C ARG A 52 1.21 2.83 7.42
N PHE A 53 1.16 4.16 7.41
CA PHE A 53 2.32 4.99 7.70
C PHE A 53 2.15 5.50 9.12
N HIS A 54 3.17 5.29 9.95
CA HIS A 54 3.24 6.02 11.22
C HIS A 54 3.48 7.50 10.95
N PRO A 55 3.04 8.39 11.86
CA PRO A 55 3.29 9.82 11.69
C PRO A 55 4.77 10.12 11.43
N GLY A 56 5.06 10.85 10.37
CA GLY A 56 6.40 11.23 9.97
C GLY A 56 7.17 10.20 9.12
N ALA A 57 6.60 9.04 8.84
CA ALA A 57 7.25 8.05 7.97
C ALA A 57 7.40 8.60 6.55
N VAL A 58 8.56 8.38 5.94
CA VAL A 58 8.90 8.83 4.60
C VAL A 58 9.36 7.65 3.75
N ALA A 59 8.73 7.47 2.60
CA ALA A 59 9.20 6.56 1.55
C ALA A 59 9.87 7.44 0.48
N PRO A 60 11.21 7.59 0.49
CA PRO A 60 11.89 8.64 -0.25
C PRO A 60 12.05 8.36 -1.75
N ASN A 61 11.84 7.13 -2.18
CA ASN A 61 12.10 6.71 -3.55
C ASN A 61 10.82 6.45 -4.32
N GLN A 62 10.93 6.52 -5.64
CA GLN A 62 9.87 6.02 -6.51
C GLN A 62 9.87 4.49 -6.54
N PHE A 63 8.69 3.93 -6.74
CA PHE A 63 8.47 2.50 -6.92
C PHE A 63 7.99 2.22 -8.33
N VAL A 64 8.24 1.01 -8.79
CA VAL A 64 7.67 0.47 -10.03
C VAL A 64 7.50 -1.03 -9.86
N HIS A 65 6.37 -1.55 -10.30
CA HIS A 65 6.06 -2.98 -10.21
C HIS A 65 5.66 -3.52 -11.57
N ASP A 66 5.77 -4.83 -11.73
CA ASP A 66 5.29 -5.55 -12.92
C ASP A 66 3.88 -6.15 -12.73
N TYR A 67 3.21 -5.79 -11.66
CA TYR A 67 1.84 -6.17 -11.36
C TYR A 67 0.94 -4.94 -11.28
N TRP A 68 -0.37 -5.17 -11.34
CA TRP A 68 -1.38 -4.15 -11.13
C TRP A 68 -1.50 -3.82 -9.65
N GLU A 69 -1.71 -2.55 -9.34
CA GLU A 69 -1.94 -2.10 -7.98
C GLU A 69 -3.09 -1.10 -7.95
N GLU A 70 -4.04 -1.35 -7.07
CA GLU A 70 -5.09 -0.40 -6.77
C GLU A 70 -5.00 -0.02 -5.30
N VAL A 71 -5.18 1.27 -5.02
CA VAL A 71 -5.02 1.83 -3.67
C VAL A 71 -6.23 2.66 -3.32
N TYR A 72 -6.78 2.43 -2.13
CA TYR A 72 -7.88 3.22 -1.57
C TYR A 72 -7.47 3.76 -0.21
N LEU A 73 -7.40 5.09 -0.09
CA LEU A 73 -7.06 5.75 1.18
C LEU A 73 -8.27 5.74 2.10
N ILE A 74 -8.11 5.12 3.28
CA ILE A 74 -9.18 4.90 4.26
C ILE A 74 -9.20 6.02 5.29
N SER A 75 -8.05 6.39 5.85
CA SER A 75 -7.96 7.39 6.90
C SER A 75 -6.61 8.11 6.89
N GLY A 76 -6.56 9.25 7.54
CA GLY A 76 -5.35 10.07 7.59
C GLY A 76 -5.11 10.84 6.31
N LYS A 77 -3.86 11.22 6.09
CA LYS A 77 -3.46 11.99 4.90
C LYS A 77 -2.18 11.44 4.33
N LEU A 78 -2.16 11.26 3.02
CA LEU A 78 -0.99 10.81 2.27
C LEU A 78 -0.47 11.96 1.41
N ILE A 79 0.84 12.20 1.46
CA ILE A 79 1.51 13.17 0.61
C ILE A 79 2.25 12.41 -0.49
N VAL A 80 2.08 12.86 -1.73
CA VAL A 80 2.69 12.24 -2.92
C VAL A 80 3.55 13.27 -3.62
N GLY A 81 4.77 12.86 -4.00
CA GLY A 81 5.69 13.73 -4.71
C GLY A 81 6.51 14.65 -3.82
N ASN A 82 6.67 14.27 -2.54
CA ASN A 82 7.56 14.95 -1.60
C ASN A 82 9.03 14.77 -1.99
N ASP A 83 9.91 15.57 -1.40
CA ASP A 83 11.36 15.36 -1.51
C ASP A 83 11.83 14.26 -0.53
N GLU A 84 13.13 13.99 -0.50
CA GLU A 84 13.72 12.97 0.36
C GLU A 84 13.52 13.23 1.86
N SER A 85 13.38 14.49 2.24
CA SER A 85 13.13 14.89 3.64
C SER A 85 11.66 14.80 4.02
N GLY A 86 10.77 14.58 3.06
CA GLY A 86 9.34 14.55 3.28
C GLY A 86 8.65 15.90 3.10
N ASP A 87 9.34 16.88 2.49
CA ASP A 87 8.80 18.22 2.25
C ASP A 87 8.20 18.34 0.84
N GLY A 88 7.20 19.20 0.71
CA GLY A 88 6.51 19.42 -0.56
C GLY A 88 5.55 18.27 -0.91
N GLY A 89 5.16 18.23 -2.17
CA GLY A 89 4.21 17.25 -2.68
C GLY A 89 2.76 17.69 -2.57
N THR A 90 1.88 16.78 -2.95
CA THR A 90 0.42 17.01 -2.93
C THR A 90 -0.22 16.14 -1.84
N ILE A 91 -1.10 16.75 -1.04
CA ILE A 91 -1.76 16.08 0.08
C ILE A 91 -3.11 15.53 -0.39
N TYR A 92 -3.35 14.26 -0.08
CA TYR A 92 -4.62 13.57 -0.31
C TYR A 92 -5.23 13.11 0.99
N GLY A 93 -6.53 13.31 1.12
CA GLY A 93 -7.34 12.76 2.23
C GLY A 93 -8.41 11.82 1.69
N PRO A 94 -9.07 11.04 2.57
CA PRO A 94 -10.16 10.16 2.15
C PRO A 94 -11.39 10.96 1.63
N PRO A 95 -12.10 10.42 0.63
CA PRO A 95 -11.75 9.24 -0.13
C PRO A 95 -10.79 9.58 -1.28
N SER A 96 -9.75 8.79 -1.45
CA SER A 96 -8.81 8.93 -2.58
C SER A 96 -8.46 7.56 -3.14
N TYR A 97 -8.27 7.50 -4.45
CA TYR A 97 -8.04 6.26 -5.18
C TYR A 97 -6.92 6.43 -6.19
N ALA A 98 -6.14 5.36 -6.37
CA ALA A 98 -5.15 5.27 -7.43
C ALA A 98 -5.19 3.89 -8.07
N CYS A 99 -4.96 3.84 -9.38
CA CYS A 99 -4.78 2.59 -10.11
C CYS A 99 -3.49 2.69 -10.93
N ARG A 100 -2.62 1.71 -10.74
CA ARG A 100 -1.30 1.67 -11.36
C ARG A 100 -1.11 0.39 -12.14
N PRO A 101 -1.25 0.43 -13.47
CA PRO A 101 -0.87 -0.69 -14.33
C PRO A 101 0.62 -1.03 -14.18
N PRO A 102 1.02 -2.26 -14.57
CA PRO A 102 2.43 -2.62 -14.58
C PRO A 102 3.31 -1.59 -15.30
N GLY A 103 4.47 -1.31 -14.74
CA GLY A 103 5.41 -0.34 -15.31
C GLY A 103 5.12 1.11 -14.97
N THR A 104 4.11 1.40 -14.15
CA THR A 104 3.81 2.75 -13.71
C THR A 104 4.66 3.12 -12.50
N TYR A 105 5.47 4.18 -12.64
CA TYR A 105 6.24 4.73 -11.52
C TYR A 105 5.34 5.50 -10.57
N HIS A 106 5.55 5.34 -9.28
CA HIS A 106 4.77 6.02 -8.25
C HIS A 106 5.61 6.32 -7.00
N GLY A 107 5.21 7.34 -6.27
CA GLY A 107 5.98 7.89 -5.14
C GLY A 107 6.87 9.05 -5.59
N PRO A 108 7.70 9.59 -4.69
CA PRO A 108 7.80 9.25 -3.27
C PRO A 108 6.55 9.56 -2.46
N PHE A 109 6.51 9.07 -1.20
CA PHE A 109 5.37 9.22 -0.32
C PHE A 109 5.79 9.62 1.09
N THR A 110 4.94 10.35 1.79
CA THR A 110 5.06 10.57 3.22
C THR A 110 3.68 10.81 3.84
N SER A 111 3.59 10.70 5.15
CA SER A 111 2.39 11.06 5.91
C SER A 111 2.83 11.71 7.21
N LYS A 112 2.51 12.99 7.38
CA LYS A 112 2.92 13.72 8.60
C LYS A 112 2.14 13.28 9.82
N ASP A 113 0.85 12.98 9.63
CA ASP A 113 -0.05 12.62 10.73
C ASP A 113 -0.37 11.14 10.79
N GLY A 114 0.18 10.35 9.86
CA GLY A 114 -0.16 8.95 9.68
C GLY A 114 -1.32 8.76 8.72
N CYS A 115 -1.38 7.58 8.12
CA CYS A 115 -2.48 7.21 7.24
C CYS A 115 -2.63 5.70 7.16
N LEU A 116 -3.80 5.30 6.67
CA LEU A 116 -4.17 3.91 6.45
C LEU A 116 -4.79 3.80 5.08
N PHE A 117 -4.32 2.83 4.28
CA PHE A 117 -4.91 2.56 2.99
C PHE A 117 -4.95 1.07 2.67
N LEU A 118 -5.88 0.72 1.76
CA LEU A 118 -6.04 -0.63 1.24
C LEU A 118 -5.32 -0.73 -0.10
N GLU A 119 -4.55 -1.80 -0.27
CA GLU A 119 -3.94 -2.13 -1.56
C GLU A 119 -4.45 -3.46 -2.07
N ILE A 120 -4.78 -3.50 -3.35
CA ILE A 120 -5.08 -4.72 -4.09
C ILE A 120 -4.04 -4.83 -5.20
N GLN A 121 -3.27 -5.91 -5.20
CA GLN A 121 -2.17 -6.13 -6.13
C GLN A 121 -2.39 -7.46 -6.83
N TYR A 122 -2.22 -7.49 -8.15
CA TYR A 122 -2.50 -8.70 -8.91
C TYR A 122 -1.75 -8.74 -10.25
N TYR A 123 -1.47 -9.95 -10.67
CA TYR A 123 -1.06 -10.24 -12.05
C TYR A 123 -2.30 -10.61 -12.86
N ALA A 124 -2.36 -10.12 -14.07
CA ALA A 124 -3.48 -10.38 -14.97
C ALA A 124 -2.99 -10.85 -16.33
#